data_8e2aaecf16203dc39e9022e6a3da82bd
#
_entry.id   8e2aaecf16203dc39e9022e6a3da82bd
#
_cell.length_a   1.000
_cell.length_b   1.000
_cell.length_c   1.000
_cell.angle_alpha   90.00
_cell.angle_beta   90.00
_cell.angle_gamma   90.00
#
_symmetry.space_group_name_H-M   'P 1'
#
loop_
_entity.id
_entity.type
_entity.pdbx_description
1 polymer ?
#
loop_
_entity_poly.entity_id
_entity_poly.type
_entity_poly.pdbx_seq_one_letter_code
_entity_poly.pdbx_strand_id
1 'polypeptide(L)'
;MTTPVNQVEGNCCAEAEPERDLKRLPTENPASDGIRELFSSNIPYNVSQAGVTSALKRIFAKQAGFIGVKKVTTDRGFATVEFETPVDAEAALDGIKEVKLGPRTLNIKLNDPHGSKMRRIERESRINEQRCDSLGHDTAPNPECWFCLANPDGDKHLIYGVDPSAEVYLSLSKGPITPLHSFVCPVTHYGCFVQASDAVKNTCVDLCSQMSNAVAGASMETVIYERWIPMNSSAANHMQIHIVPIDKSTNDSINWAQVLKDKSRDTGVEFIRVKDHFEVSAKLTGILNRVSYLYFSFSVGDKRENWLGIGKLGFTFPREVVCAGLGCPDRDDWKACLSTVDTETSDVERLRSLYYPS
;
A
#
# COMPACT_ATOMS: atom_id res chain seq x y z
N MET A 1 38.79 54.81 -35.01
CA MET A 1 39.37 53.54 -35.47
C MET A 1 38.42 52.45 -35.03
N THR A 2 37.68 51.99 -35.99
CA THR A 2 36.62 51.00 -35.88
C THR A 2 37.19 49.62 -36.12
N THR A 3 36.87 48.67 -35.26
CA THR A 3 37.07 47.24 -35.55
C THR A 3 35.75 46.50 -35.46
N PRO A 4 35.53 45.55 -36.38
CA PRO A 4 34.21 45.00 -36.63
C PRO A 4 33.89 43.78 -35.77
N VAL A 5 32.59 43.64 -35.52
CA VAL A 5 31.92 42.51 -34.90
C VAL A 5 31.91 41.34 -35.90
N ASN A 6 32.40 40.16 -35.49
CA ASN A 6 32.19 38.91 -36.20
C ASN A 6 31.01 38.16 -35.52
N GLN A 7 29.93 38.05 -36.27
CA GLN A 7 28.87 37.09 -36.03
C GLN A 7 29.35 35.69 -36.43
N VAL A 8 29.24 34.74 -35.53
CA VAL A 8 29.32 33.31 -35.85
C VAL A 8 27.94 32.72 -35.53
N GLU A 9 27.19 32.47 -36.58
CA GLU A 9 26.00 31.66 -36.55
C GLU A 9 26.42 30.20 -36.33
N GLY A 10 26.11 29.67 -35.17
CA GLY A 10 26.24 28.24 -34.84
C GLY A 10 24.88 27.56 -34.91
N ASN A 11 24.63 26.91 -36.02
CA ASN A 11 23.51 26.05 -36.28
C ASN A 11 23.64 24.80 -35.39
N CYS A 12 22.87 24.69 -34.31
CA CYS A 12 22.79 23.49 -33.46
C CYS A 12 21.53 22.73 -33.82
N CYS A 13 21.66 21.79 -34.76
CA CYS A 13 20.66 20.75 -34.99
C CYS A 13 20.55 19.92 -33.72
N ALA A 14 19.44 20.06 -32.98
CA ALA A 14 19.05 19.14 -31.95
C ALA A 14 18.59 17.85 -32.65
N GLU A 15 19.40 16.81 -32.56
CA GLU A 15 18.99 15.46 -32.88
C GLU A 15 17.95 15.03 -31.82
N ALA A 16 16.72 14.80 -32.28
CA ALA A 16 15.66 14.21 -31.49
C ALA A 16 16.04 12.76 -31.19
N GLU A 17 16.22 12.45 -29.92
CA GLU A 17 16.25 11.05 -29.47
C GLU A 17 14.91 10.36 -29.79
N PRO A 18 14.92 9.09 -30.25
CA PRO A 18 13.70 8.40 -30.60
C PRO A 18 12.89 8.11 -29.35
N GLU A 19 11.63 8.52 -29.35
CA GLU A 19 10.59 8.09 -28.44
C GLU A 19 10.66 6.57 -28.28
N ARG A 20 11.08 6.09 -27.10
CA ARG A 20 10.94 4.69 -26.74
C ARG A 20 9.47 4.37 -26.55
N ASP A 21 9.00 3.67 -27.52
CA ASP A 21 7.71 3.02 -27.64
C ASP A 21 7.30 2.30 -26.31
N LEU A 22 6.46 2.94 -25.53
CA LEU A 22 5.77 2.35 -24.37
C LEU A 22 4.57 1.51 -24.83
N LYS A 23 4.72 0.84 -25.97
CA LYS A 23 3.75 -0.11 -26.50
C LYS A 23 4.43 -1.45 -26.70
N ARG A 24 4.27 -2.29 -25.70
CA ARG A 24 4.01 -3.74 -25.77
C ARG A 24 4.45 -4.42 -24.48
N LEU A 25 3.54 -4.44 -23.53
CA LEU A 25 3.42 -5.63 -22.70
C LEU A 25 3.21 -6.80 -23.67
N PRO A 26 3.92 -7.93 -23.50
CA PRO A 26 3.68 -9.09 -24.33
C PRO A 26 2.26 -9.56 -24.10
N THR A 27 1.40 -9.38 -25.06
CA THR A 27 0.19 -10.17 -25.21
C THR A 27 0.60 -11.54 -25.74
N GLU A 28 1.29 -12.31 -24.94
CA GLU A 28 1.28 -13.75 -25.11
C GLU A 28 -0.01 -14.23 -24.43
N ASN A 29 -1.06 -14.29 -25.23
CA ASN A 29 -2.14 -15.24 -25.00
C ASN A 29 -1.48 -16.61 -24.90
N PRO A 30 -1.47 -17.29 -23.73
CA PRO A 30 -1.20 -18.71 -23.73
C PRO A 30 -2.29 -19.33 -24.59
N ALA A 31 -1.86 -20.12 -25.56
CA ALA A 31 -2.65 -20.80 -26.54
C ALA A 31 -4.02 -21.19 -26.00
N SER A 32 -5.04 -20.97 -26.83
CA SER A 32 -6.45 -21.28 -26.66
C SER A 32 -6.73 -22.76 -26.35
N ASP A 33 -6.30 -23.22 -25.18
CA ASP A 33 -6.94 -24.36 -24.55
C ASP A 33 -8.17 -23.76 -23.84
N GLY A 34 -9.29 -23.73 -24.56
CA GLY A 34 -10.54 -23.16 -24.07
C GLY A 34 -11.00 -23.85 -22.77
N ILE A 35 -11.92 -23.23 -22.06
CA ILE A 35 -12.37 -23.68 -20.75
C ILE A 35 -13.18 -24.97 -20.89
N ARG A 36 -12.69 -26.07 -20.33
CA ARG A 36 -13.31 -27.40 -20.37
C ARG A 36 -14.13 -27.73 -19.12
N GLU A 37 -14.30 -26.79 -18.23
CA GLU A 37 -14.99 -27.02 -16.97
C GLU A 37 -16.20 -26.07 -16.81
N LEU A 38 -17.29 -26.60 -16.24
CA LEU A 38 -18.41 -25.84 -15.74
C LEU A 38 -18.33 -25.70 -14.23
N PHE A 39 -18.59 -24.49 -13.73
CA PHE A 39 -18.72 -24.18 -12.31
C PHE A 39 -20.21 -24.10 -11.95
N SER A 40 -20.63 -24.91 -10.98
CA SER A 40 -21.97 -24.92 -10.43
C SER A 40 -21.97 -24.35 -9.03
N SER A 41 -22.82 -23.37 -8.73
CA SER A 41 -23.01 -22.77 -7.42
C SER A 41 -24.46 -22.87 -6.94
N ASN A 42 -24.73 -22.44 -5.71
CA ASN A 42 -26.00 -22.59 -5.02
C ASN A 42 -26.37 -24.05 -4.68
N ILE A 43 -25.35 -24.90 -4.45
CA ILE A 43 -25.56 -26.26 -3.99
C ILE A 43 -26.09 -26.25 -2.55
N PRO A 44 -27.10 -27.09 -2.21
CA PRO A 44 -27.60 -27.20 -0.84
C PRO A 44 -26.54 -27.69 0.14
N TYR A 45 -26.42 -27.05 1.30
CA TYR A 45 -25.44 -27.41 2.35
C TYR A 45 -25.80 -28.69 3.11
N ASN A 46 -27.07 -29.07 3.06
CA ASN A 46 -27.61 -30.25 3.80
C ASN A 46 -27.57 -31.54 2.97
N VAL A 47 -26.88 -31.55 1.85
CA VAL A 47 -26.71 -32.73 0.99
C VAL A 47 -25.26 -33.20 1.09
N SER A 48 -25.06 -34.52 1.22
CA SER A 48 -23.73 -35.09 1.27
C SER A 48 -22.97 -34.89 -0.04
N GLN A 49 -21.66 -34.77 0.04
CA GLN A 49 -20.79 -34.64 -1.15
C GLN A 49 -21.04 -35.75 -2.18
N ALA A 50 -21.23 -37.00 -1.70
CA ALA A 50 -21.54 -38.13 -2.56
C ALA A 50 -22.90 -37.97 -3.25
N GLY A 51 -23.91 -37.46 -2.55
CA GLY A 51 -25.23 -37.18 -3.09
C GLY A 51 -25.20 -36.13 -4.18
N VAL A 52 -24.47 -35.03 -3.96
CA VAL A 52 -24.27 -33.95 -4.96
C VAL A 52 -23.54 -34.51 -6.18
N THR A 53 -22.46 -35.27 -5.98
CA THR A 53 -21.68 -35.89 -7.08
C THR A 53 -22.56 -36.81 -7.92
N SER A 54 -23.39 -37.65 -7.31
CA SER A 54 -24.25 -38.57 -8.01
C SER A 54 -25.35 -37.82 -8.78
N ALA A 55 -25.91 -36.75 -8.21
CA ALA A 55 -26.92 -35.93 -8.87
C ALA A 55 -26.32 -35.19 -10.10
N LEU A 56 -25.18 -34.56 -9.96
CA LEU A 56 -24.50 -33.88 -11.06
C LEU A 56 -24.09 -34.85 -12.17
N LYS A 57 -23.53 -36.02 -11.84
CA LYS A 57 -23.26 -37.06 -12.82
C LYS A 57 -24.49 -37.44 -13.63
N ARG A 58 -25.63 -37.65 -12.97
CA ARG A 58 -26.89 -38.00 -13.64
C ARG A 58 -27.42 -36.89 -14.57
N ILE A 59 -27.21 -35.61 -14.18
CA ILE A 59 -27.63 -34.44 -14.95
C ILE A 59 -26.77 -34.29 -16.20
N PHE A 60 -25.46 -34.39 -16.04
CA PHE A 60 -24.51 -34.13 -17.13
C PHE A 60 -24.12 -35.37 -17.96
N ALA A 61 -24.46 -36.58 -17.52
CA ALA A 61 -24.15 -37.81 -18.25
C ALA A 61 -24.73 -37.88 -19.67
N LYS A 62 -25.75 -37.07 -19.98
CA LYS A 62 -26.37 -36.99 -21.28
C LYS A 62 -25.73 -35.96 -22.23
N GLN A 63 -24.81 -35.17 -21.73
CA GLN A 63 -24.10 -34.17 -22.51
C GLN A 63 -22.89 -34.80 -23.21
N ALA A 64 -22.63 -34.40 -24.43
CA ALA A 64 -21.46 -34.83 -25.17
C ALA A 64 -20.18 -34.45 -24.43
N GLY A 65 -19.16 -35.29 -24.50
CA GLY A 65 -17.85 -35.03 -23.91
C GLY A 65 -17.81 -34.94 -22.37
N PHE A 66 -18.88 -35.34 -21.66
CA PHE A 66 -18.88 -35.32 -20.20
C PHE A 66 -17.87 -36.32 -19.63
N ILE A 67 -16.85 -35.85 -18.92
CA ILE A 67 -15.85 -36.67 -18.25
C ILE A 67 -16.29 -37.04 -16.83
N GLY A 68 -16.66 -36.05 -16.04
CA GLY A 68 -17.02 -36.30 -14.64
C GLY A 68 -17.18 -35.04 -13.79
N VAL A 69 -17.48 -35.29 -12.50
CA VAL A 69 -17.51 -34.26 -11.49
C VAL A 69 -16.13 -34.21 -10.83
N LYS A 70 -15.40 -33.12 -11.05
CA LYS A 70 -14.02 -32.94 -10.62
C LYS A 70 -13.89 -32.57 -9.14
N LYS A 71 -14.75 -31.66 -8.65
CA LYS A 71 -14.71 -31.17 -7.28
C LYS A 71 -16.12 -30.85 -6.79
N VAL A 72 -16.40 -31.22 -5.55
CA VAL A 72 -17.62 -30.82 -4.82
C VAL A 72 -17.21 -30.28 -3.46
N THR A 73 -17.71 -29.11 -3.12
CA THR A 73 -17.43 -28.40 -1.85
C THR A 73 -18.78 -27.97 -1.26
N THR A 74 -19.36 -28.83 -0.43
CA THR A 74 -20.72 -28.64 0.10
C THR A 74 -20.77 -27.55 1.16
N ASP A 75 -19.74 -27.37 1.94
CA ASP A 75 -19.59 -26.29 2.93
C ASP A 75 -19.58 -24.89 2.31
N ARG A 76 -19.17 -24.78 1.05
CA ARG A 76 -19.16 -23.55 0.26
C ARG A 76 -20.20 -23.51 -0.84
N GLY A 77 -20.99 -24.57 -1.00
CA GLY A 77 -22.10 -24.66 -1.93
C GLY A 77 -21.73 -24.60 -3.42
N PHE A 78 -20.60 -25.20 -3.83
CA PHE A 78 -20.20 -25.25 -5.24
C PHE A 78 -19.62 -26.61 -5.68
N ALA A 79 -19.62 -26.85 -6.98
CA ALA A 79 -18.97 -27.97 -7.65
C ALA A 79 -18.41 -27.59 -9.01
N THR A 80 -17.47 -28.38 -9.53
CA THR A 80 -16.95 -28.29 -10.89
C THR A 80 -17.17 -29.59 -11.65
N VAL A 81 -17.53 -29.46 -12.93
CA VAL A 81 -17.83 -30.53 -13.87
C VAL A 81 -16.90 -30.39 -15.05
N GLU A 82 -16.26 -31.48 -15.50
CA GLU A 82 -15.25 -31.48 -16.54
C GLU A 82 -15.76 -32.17 -17.83
N PHE A 83 -15.38 -31.58 -18.98
CA PHE A 83 -15.68 -32.05 -20.33
C PHE A 83 -14.39 -32.33 -21.12
N GLU A 84 -14.51 -33.11 -22.21
CA GLU A 84 -13.38 -33.47 -23.08
C GLU A 84 -12.85 -32.26 -23.84
N THR A 85 -13.74 -31.41 -24.32
CA THR A 85 -13.38 -30.20 -25.08
C THR A 85 -14.08 -28.94 -24.56
N PRO A 86 -13.54 -27.75 -24.83
CA PRO A 86 -14.22 -26.49 -24.55
C PRO A 86 -15.57 -26.37 -25.24
N VAL A 87 -15.66 -26.89 -26.46
CA VAL A 87 -16.93 -26.87 -27.27
C VAL A 87 -18.01 -27.71 -26.58
N ASP A 88 -17.64 -28.85 -26.00
CA ASP A 88 -18.60 -29.70 -25.27
C ASP A 88 -19.05 -29.00 -23.97
N ALA A 89 -18.17 -28.28 -23.28
CA ALA A 89 -18.54 -27.52 -22.09
C ALA A 89 -19.51 -26.37 -22.42
N GLU A 90 -19.26 -25.64 -23.51
CA GLU A 90 -20.14 -24.58 -23.98
C GLU A 90 -21.49 -25.14 -24.44
N ALA A 91 -21.49 -26.20 -25.23
CA ALA A 91 -22.73 -26.89 -25.70
C ALA A 91 -23.55 -27.42 -24.52
N ALA A 92 -22.90 -27.99 -23.50
CA ALA A 92 -23.56 -28.43 -22.29
C ALA A 92 -24.18 -27.27 -21.49
N LEU A 93 -23.52 -26.14 -21.43
CA LEU A 93 -24.04 -24.92 -20.77
C LEU A 93 -25.27 -24.38 -21.50
N ASP A 94 -25.23 -24.30 -22.82
CA ASP A 94 -26.33 -23.80 -23.64
C ASP A 94 -27.54 -24.77 -23.67
N GLY A 95 -27.26 -26.07 -23.60
CA GLY A 95 -28.30 -27.12 -23.58
C GLY A 95 -29.02 -27.25 -22.25
N ILE A 96 -28.49 -26.70 -21.16
CA ILE A 96 -29.06 -26.84 -19.83
C ILE A 96 -29.71 -25.52 -19.39
N LYS A 97 -31.03 -25.46 -19.52
CA LYS A 97 -31.78 -24.24 -19.19
C LYS A 97 -31.98 -24.04 -17.68
N GLU A 98 -32.22 -25.11 -16.92
CA GLU A 98 -32.43 -25.05 -15.47
C GLU A 98 -32.05 -26.37 -14.82
N VAL A 99 -31.16 -26.32 -13.82
CA VAL A 99 -30.76 -27.48 -13.02
C VAL A 99 -31.23 -27.28 -11.59
N LYS A 100 -32.07 -28.22 -11.12
CA LYS A 100 -32.53 -28.22 -9.71
C LYS A 100 -31.88 -29.35 -8.93
N LEU A 101 -31.43 -29.01 -7.74
CA LEU A 101 -30.94 -29.95 -6.73
C LEU A 101 -31.71 -29.75 -5.42
N GLY A 102 -32.71 -30.62 -5.18
CA GLY A 102 -33.69 -30.40 -4.16
C GLY A 102 -34.48 -29.10 -4.40
N PRO A 103 -34.65 -28.23 -3.39
CA PRO A 103 -35.41 -26.99 -3.55
C PRO A 103 -34.62 -25.86 -4.25
N ARG A 104 -33.32 -26.05 -4.55
CA ARG A 104 -32.47 -25.00 -5.10
C ARG A 104 -32.22 -25.18 -6.59
N THR A 105 -32.29 -24.07 -7.31
CA THR A 105 -31.84 -23.98 -8.71
C THR A 105 -30.36 -23.68 -8.70
N LEU A 106 -29.53 -24.48 -9.39
CA LEU A 106 -28.09 -24.27 -9.49
C LEU A 106 -27.79 -23.18 -10.52
N ASN A 107 -26.80 -22.34 -10.19
CA ASN A 107 -26.23 -21.40 -11.14
C ASN A 107 -25.00 -22.06 -11.79
N ILE A 108 -25.07 -22.28 -13.10
CA ILE A 108 -24.02 -22.95 -13.87
C ILE A 108 -23.39 -21.96 -14.85
N LYS A 109 -22.08 -21.95 -14.95
CA LYS A 109 -21.29 -21.11 -15.86
C LYS A 109 -19.98 -21.80 -16.21
N LEU A 110 -19.30 -21.32 -17.26
CA LEU A 110 -17.92 -21.74 -17.55
C LEU A 110 -17.02 -21.45 -16.33
N ASN A 111 -16.21 -22.42 -15.95
CA ASN A 111 -15.24 -22.29 -14.88
C ASN A 111 -13.98 -21.59 -15.40
N ASP A 112 -14.09 -20.28 -15.59
CA ASP A 112 -13.00 -19.43 -16.02
C ASP A 112 -12.30 -18.82 -14.77
N PRO A 113 -11.23 -19.46 -14.28
CA PRO A 113 -10.51 -18.94 -13.11
C PRO A 113 -9.78 -17.63 -13.42
N HIS A 114 -9.36 -17.42 -14.67
CA HIS A 114 -8.67 -16.21 -15.09
C HIS A 114 -9.63 -15.03 -15.23
N GLY A 115 -10.73 -15.21 -15.97
CA GLY A 115 -11.76 -14.18 -16.10
C GLY A 115 -12.53 -13.92 -14.80
N SER A 116 -12.65 -14.94 -13.91
CA SER A 116 -13.19 -14.73 -12.56
C SER A 116 -12.26 -13.87 -11.70
N LYS A 117 -10.95 -14.04 -11.82
CA LYS A 117 -9.94 -13.20 -11.16
C LYS A 117 -9.96 -11.79 -11.73
N MET A 118 -10.00 -11.65 -13.05
CA MET A 118 -10.08 -10.33 -13.72
C MET A 118 -11.38 -9.61 -13.37
N ARG A 119 -12.54 -10.27 -13.43
CA ARG A 119 -13.83 -9.67 -13.00
C ARG A 119 -13.86 -9.28 -11.53
N ARG A 120 -13.15 -10.02 -10.66
CA ARG A 120 -12.99 -9.64 -9.26
C ARG A 120 -12.12 -8.39 -9.13
N ILE A 121 -11.00 -8.32 -9.85
CA ILE A 121 -10.14 -7.14 -9.90
C ILE A 121 -10.89 -5.93 -10.45
N GLU A 122 -11.63 -6.08 -11.56
CA GLU A 122 -12.44 -5.02 -12.13
C GLU A 122 -13.58 -4.57 -11.21
N ARG A 123 -14.24 -5.51 -10.52
CA ARG A 123 -15.29 -5.19 -9.54
C ARG A 123 -14.71 -4.49 -8.31
N GLU A 124 -13.59 -4.97 -7.80
CA GLU A 124 -12.86 -4.33 -6.70
C GLU A 124 -12.36 -2.94 -7.13
N SER A 125 -11.90 -2.79 -8.39
CA SER A 125 -11.53 -1.51 -8.99
C SER A 125 -12.72 -0.54 -9.07
N ARG A 126 -13.87 -0.98 -9.61
CA ARG A 126 -15.10 -0.16 -9.70
C ARG A 126 -15.66 0.22 -8.34
N ILE A 127 -15.64 -0.72 -7.38
CA ILE A 127 -16.06 -0.43 -6.00
C ILE A 127 -15.10 0.60 -5.39
N ASN A 128 -13.81 0.49 -5.64
CA ASN A 128 -12.83 1.46 -5.19
C ASN A 128 -12.98 2.81 -5.91
N GLU A 129 -13.23 2.82 -7.21
CA GLU A 129 -13.52 4.05 -7.96
C GLU A 129 -14.77 4.76 -7.42
N GLN A 130 -15.88 4.05 -7.22
CA GLN A 130 -17.10 4.61 -6.62
C GLN A 130 -16.92 5.08 -5.18
N ARG A 131 -16.06 4.40 -4.40
CA ARG A 131 -15.68 4.84 -3.05
C ARG A 131 -14.76 6.05 -3.08
N CYS A 132 -13.91 6.18 -4.09
CA CYS A 132 -13.01 7.32 -4.24
C CYS A 132 -13.76 8.58 -4.70
N ASP A 133 -14.76 8.44 -5.55
CA ASP A 133 -15.65 9.54 -5.91
C ASP A 133 -16.56 9.98 -4.73
N SER A 134 -16.84 9.06 -3.81
CA SER A 134 -17.59 9.33 -2.57
C SER A 134 -16.71 9.70 -1.38
N LEU A 135 -15.44 9.29 -1.36
CA LEU A 135 -14.39 9.77 -0.47
C LEU A 135 -13.74 11.01 -1.14
N GLY A 136 -14.54 12.04 -1.44
CA GLY A 136 -14.00 13.37 -1.60
C GLY A 136 -13.00 13.57 -0.46
N HIS A 137 -11.81 14.07 -0.74
CA HIS A 137 -10.79 14.29 0.27
C HIS A 137 -11.42 15.09 1.42
N ASP A 138 -11.95 14.36 2.41
CA ASP A 138 -12.50 14.97 3.60
C ASP A 138 -11.33 15.48 4.42
N THR A 139 -10.92 16.70 4.08
CA THR A 139 -9.85 17.43 4.76
C THR A 139 -10.36 18.12 6.01
N ALA A 140 -11.65 17.97 6.33
CA ALA A 140 -12.24 18.53 7.53
C ALA A 140 -11.64 17.88 8.79
N PRO A 141 -11.48 18.64 9.88
CA PRO A 141 -11.08 18.10 11.16
C PRO A 141 -12.00 16.95 11.57
N ASN A 142 -11.46 15.77 11.82
CA ASN A 142 -12.23 14.58 12.20
C ASN A 142 -12.11 14.32 13.71
N PRO A 143 -13.18 14.47 14.50
CA PRO A 143 -13.13 14.24 15.94
C PRO A 143 -12.92 12.77 16.34
N GLU A 144 -13.14 11.82 15.43
CA GLU A 144 -12.85 10.41 15.66
C GLU A 144 -11.41 10.03 15.33
N CYS A 145 -10.69 10.89 14.61
CA CYS A 145 -9.30 10.66 14.25
C CYS A 145 -8.38 11.01 15.42
N TRP A 146 -7.56 10.05 15.84
CA TRP A 146 -6.65 10.21 16.99
C TRP A 146 -5.62 11.35 16.79
N PHE A 147 -5.28 11.67 15.55
CA PHE A 147 -4.27 12.66 15.20
C PHE A 147 -4.85 14.04 14.83
N CYS A 148 -6.14 14.14 14.64
CA CYS A 148 -6.77 15.44 14.47
C CYS A 148 -6.77 16.25 15.78
N LEU A 149 -6.37 17.50 15.73
CA LEU A 149 -6.41 18.40 16.90
C LEU A 149 -7.84 18.62 17.43
N ALA A 150 -8.84 18.37 16.59
CA ALA A 150 -10.25 18.41 16.96
C ALA A 150 -10.70 17.23 17.85
N ASN A 151 -9.95 16.14 17.91
CA ASN A 151 -10.26 15.02 18.81
C ASN A 151 -9.94 15.42 20.25
N PRO A 152 -10.91 15.46 21.17
CA PRO A 152 -10.68 15.82 22.56
C PRO A 152 -9.80 14.81 23.31
N ASP A 153 -9.84 13.52 22.91
CA ASP A 153 -9.14 12.41 23.58
C ASP A 153 -7.72 12.18 23.04
N GLY A 154 -7.28 12.97 22.04
CA GLY A 154 -5.95 12.85 21.47
C GLY A 154 -4.84 13.21 22.48
N ASP A 155 -3.70 12.51 22.41
CA ASP A 155 -2.54 12.69 23.29
C ASP A 155 -1.77 14.00 23.00
N LYS A 156 -2.40 15.15 23.22
CA LYS A 156 -1.86 16.48 22.88
C LYS A 156 -0.61 16.85 23.67
N HIS A 157 -0.38 16.22 24.82
CA HIS A 157 0.82 16.42 25.62
C HIS A 157 2.11 15.93 24.90
N LEU A 158 1.94 15.08 23.87
CA LEU A 158 3.05 14.62 23.05
C LEU A 158 3.51 15.64 22.00
N ILE A 159 2.76 16.71 21.77
CA ILE A 159 3.08 17.75 20.79
C ILE A 159 4.17 18.66 21.36
N TYR A 160 5.29 18.78 20.62
CA TYR A 160 6.41 19.59 21.04
C TYR A 160 6.69 20.80 20.14
N GLY A 161 6.12 20.86 18.95
CA GLY A 161 6.30 21.96 18.01
C GLY A 161 5.13 22.13 17.06
N VAL A 162 4.94 23.35 16.59
CA VAL A 162 4.00 23.70 15.53
C VAL A 162 4.75 24.64 14.59
N ASP A 163 4.63 24.44 13.29
CA ASP A 163 5.26 25.33 12.32
C ASP A 163 4.66 26.75 12.37
N PRO A 164 5.38 27.77 11.89
CA PRO A 164 4.92 29.15 11.95
C PRO A 164 3.60 29.43 11.22
N SER A 165 3.25 28.62 10.20
CA SER A 165 1.98 28.74 9.50
C SER A 165 0.82 28.05 10.23
N ALA A 166 1.12 27.30 11.30
CA ALA A 166 0.18 26.47 12.05
C ALA A 166 -0.53 25.38 11.21
N GLU A 167 0.07 24.98 10.08
CA GLU A 167 -0.47 23.95 9.19
C GLU A 167 0.05 22.55 9.50
N VAL A 168 1.18 22.47 10.22
CA VAL A 168 1.86 21.19 10.53
C VAL A 168 2.32 21.23 12.00
N TYR A 169 2.19 20.11 12.68
CA TYR A 169 2.70 19.95 14.04
C TYR A 169 3.70 18.78 14.15
N LEU A 170 4.53 18.85 15.18
CA LEU A 170 5.55 17.85 15.54
C LEU A 170 5.14 17.18 16.86
N SER A 171 5.15 15.87 16.88
CA SER A 171 4.76 15.11 18.06
C SER A 171 5.71 13.94 18.34
N LEU A 172 5.95 13.66 19.62
CA LEU A 172 6.52 12.40 20.04
C LEU A 172 5.59 11.25 19.63
N SER A 173 6.16 10.16 19.14
CA SER A 173 5.39 8.96 18.80
C SER A 173 4.99 8.22 20.07
N LYS A 174 3.70 7.92 20.23
CA LYS A 174 3.25 7.05 21.33
C LYS A 174 3.82 5.64 21.15
N GLY A 175 4.46 5.11 22.20
CA GLY A 175 5.20 3.85 22.10
C GLY A 175 6.36 3.93 21.10
N PRO A 176 7.39 4.76 21.36
CA PRO A 176 8.48 5.03 20.44
C PRO A 176 9.38 3.81 20.21
N ILE A 177 9.89 3.60 18.99
CA ILE A 177 10.85 2.52 18.67
C ILE A 177 12.20 2.81 19.35
N THR A 178 12.68 4.03 19.23
CA THR A 178 13.89 4.55 19.88
C THR A 178 13.51 5.79 20.69
N PRO A 179 14.32 6.22 21.67
CA PRO A 179 14.12 7.51 22.30
C PRO A 179 14.02 8.62 21.25
N LEU A 180 13.14 9.59 21.45
CA LEU A 180 12.89 10.71 20.55
C LEU A 180 12.29 10.32 19.18
N HIS A 181 11.78 9.10 19.00
CA HIS A 181 10.99 8.74 17.82
C HIS A 181 9.76 9.66 17.75
N SER A 182 9.70 10.47 16.73
CA SER A 182 8.70 11.51 16.56
C SER A 182 8.06 11.43 15.17
N PHE A 183 7.07 12.27 14.91
CA PHE A 183 6.48 12.39 13.58
C PHE A 183 6.07 13.83 13.28
N VAL A 184 6.02 14.13 12.00
CA VAL A 184 5.46 15.34 11.42
C VAL A 184 4.05 15.02 10.94
N CYS A 185 3.06 15.85 11.30
CA CYS A 185 1.66 15.62 11.02
C CYS A 185 0.97 16.92 10.59
N PRO A 186 0.25 16.97 9.47
CA PRO A 186 -0.53 18.16 9.10
C PRO A 186 -1.72 18.33 10.04
N VAL A 187 -2.11 19.58 10.30
CA VAL A 187 -3.33 19.92 11.07
C VAL A 187 -4.57 19.56 10.27
N THR A 188 -4.54 19.84 8.97
CA THR A 188 -5.57 19.43 8.02
C THR A 188 -5.54 17.91 7.85
N HIS A 189 -6.71 17.28 7.85
CA HIS A 189 -6.83 15.82 7.76
C HIS A 189 -6.51 15.31 6.34
N TYR A 190 -5.22 15.15 6.04
CA TYR A 190 -4.76 14.42 4.85
C TYR A 190 -4.48 12.95 5.21
N GLY A 191 -4.87 12.03 4.36
CA GLY A 191 -4.61 10.61 4.60
C GLY A 191 -3.14 10.22 4.38
N CYS A 192 -2.44 10.92 3.49
CA CYS A 192 -1.04 10.66 3.16
C CYS A 192 -0.40 11.85 2.43
N PHE A 193 0.93 11.79 2.24
CA PHE A 193 1.73 12.82 1.57
C PHE A 193 1.24 13.11 0.14
N VAL A 194 0.85 12.10 -0.62
CA VAL A 194 0.36 12.27 -2.01
C VAL A 194 -0.85 13.18 -2.07
N GLN A 195 -1.72 13.15 -1.05
CA GLN A 195 -2.97 13.93 -0.99
C GLN A 195 -2.79 15.36 -0.46
N ALA A 196 -1.69 15.63 0.24
CA ALA A 196 -1.46 16.94 0.85
C ALA A 196 -1.24 18.04 -0.20
N SER A 197 -1.54 19.28 0.16
CA SER A 197 -1.19 20.42 -0.67
C SER A 197 0.32 20.58 -0.81
N ASP A 198 0.77 21.22 -1.87
CA ASP A 198 2.21 21.41 -2.09
C ASP A 198 2.85 22.27 -0.98
N ALA A 199 2.13 23.22 -0.41
CA ALA A 199 2.59 24.01 0.75
C ALA A 199 2.86 23.08 1.94
N VAL A 200 1.88 22.25 2.33
CA VAL A 200 2.01 21.29 3.43
C VAL A 200 3.13 20.26 3.16
N LYS A 201 3.25 19.76 1.92
CA LYS A 201 4.35 18.85 1.53
C LYS A 201 5.72 19.47 1.78
N ASN A 202 5.91 20.71 1.31
CA ASN A 202 7.16 21.44 1.51
C ASN A 202 7.46 21.62 3.00
N THR A 203 6.49 22.12 3.78
CA THR A 203 6.64 22.30 5.22
C THR A 203 7.01 20.98 5.92
N CYS A 204 6.35 19.88 5.57
CA CYS A 204 6.66 18.57 6.16
C CYS A 204 8.08 18.10 5.84
N VAL A 205 8.54 18.25 4.61
CA VAL A 205 9.91 17.87 4.20
C VAL A 205 10.95 18.75 4.87
N ASP A 206 10.70 20.05 4.98
CA ASP A 206 11.58 21.00 5.66
C ASP A 206 11.71 20.66 7.15
N LEU A 207 10.59 20.37 7.82
CA LEU A 207 10.59 19.96 9.23
C LEU A 207 11.32 18.63 9.45
N CYS A 208 11.14 17.64 8.57
CA CYS A 208 11.91 16.39 8.62
C CYS A 208 13.42 16.65 8.48
N SER A 209 13.81 17.56 7.60
CA SER A 209 15.20 17.94 7.40
C SER A 209 15.76 18.69 8.62
N GLN A 210 15.01 19.64 9.18
CA GLN A 210 15.39 20.37 10.39
C GLN A 210 15.60 19.42 11.58
N MET A 211 14.66 18.48 11.80
CA MET A 211 14.79 17.49 12.87
C MET A 211 15.97 16.54 12.65
N SER A 212 16.21 16.11 11.41
CA SER A 212 17.38 15.28 11.10
C SER A 212 18.69 16.01 11.41
N ASN A 213 18.78 17.30 11.07
CA ASN A 213 19.95 18.13 11.38
C ASN A 213 20.09 18.37 12.88
N ALA A 214 18.99 18.58 13.61
CA ALA A 214 19.01 18.79 15.05
C ALA A 214 19.56 17.56 15.79
N VAL A 215 19.14 16.35 15.43
CA VAL A 215 19.63 15.11 16.05
C VAL A 215 21.04 14.74 15.59
N ALA A 216 21.46 15.14 14.40
CA ALA A 216 22.83 14.93 13.91
C ALA A 216 23.88 15.62 14.82
N GLY A 217 23.55 16.77 15.40
CA GLY A 217 24.35 17.43 16.43
C GLY A 217 24.58 16.58 17.68
N ALA A 218 23.72 15.60 17.94
CA ALA A 218 23.85 14.61 19.01
C ALA A 218 24.45 13.26 18.54
N SER A 219 25.14 13.23 17.41
CA SER A 219 25.71 12.01 16.80
C SER A 219 24.67 10.95 16.45
N MET A 220 23.48 11.36 16.07
CA MET A 220 22.40 10.49 15.60
C MET A 220 22.15 10.68 14.12
N GLU A 221 21.69 9.64 13.47
CA GLU A 221 21.10 9.65 12.13
C GLU A 221 19.60 9.38 12.22
N THR A 222 18.86 9.62 11.14
CA THR A 222 17.42 9.39 11.14
C THR A 222 17.00 8.40 10.06
N VAL A 223 16.14 7.47 10.44
CA VAL A 223 15.26 6.77 9.50
C VAL A 223 13.94 7.53 9.44
N ILE A 224 13.48 7.81 8.23
CA ILE A 224 12.21 8.50 7.98
C ILE A 224 11.31 7.55 7.21
N TYR A 225 10.04 7.46 7.60
CA TYR A 225 9.06 6.68 6.86
C TYR A 225 7.67 7.30 6.89
N GLU A 226 6.91 7.04 5.86
CA GLU A 226 5.49 7.36 5.77
C GLU A 226 4.77 6.22 5.08
N ARG A 227 3.59 5.89 5.55
CA ARG A 227 2.79 4.76 5.10
C ARG A 227 1.40 5.21 4.67
N TRP A 228 0.93 4.62 3.58
CA TRP A 228 -0.46 4.70 3.15
C TRP A 228 -1.06 3.31 2.94
N ILE A 229 -2.26 3.10 3.46
CA ILE A 229 -3.08 1.92 3.20
C ILE A 229 -4.50 2.42 2.92
N PRO A 230 -5.08 2.13 1.73
CA PRO A 230 -6.46 2.49 1.44
C PRO A 230 -7.41 1.85 2.46
N MET A 231 -8.21 2.67 3.15
CA MET A 231 -9.13 2.22 4.20
C MET A 231 -10.56 2.69 3.94
N ASN A 232 -11.51 1.98 4.54
CA ASN A 232 -12.93 2.30 4.42
C ASN A 232 -13.36 3.51 5.27
N SER A 233 -12.57 3.85 6.29
CA SER A 233 -12.82 5.00 7.19
C SER A 233 -11.70 6.01 7.03
N SER A 234 -12.06 7.27 6.77
CA SER A 234 -11.11 8.38 6.74
C SER A 234 -10.42 8.59 8.09
N ALA A 235 -11.14 8.37 9.20
CA ALA A 235 -10.59 8.50 10.55
C ALA A 235 -9.37 7.61 10.84
N ALA A 236 -9.22 6.51 10.09
CA ALA A 236 -8.13 5.56 10.31
C ALA A 236 -6.81 5.96 9.65
N ASN A 237 -6.83 6.90 8.72
CA ASN A 237 -5.65 7.38 8.03
C ASN A 237 -5.52 8.90 8.23
N HIS A 238 -4.51 9.30 8.96
CA HIS A 238 -4.01 10.66 9.01
C HIS A 238 -2.53 10.61 8.67
N MET A 239 -2.08 11.47 7.77
CA MET A 239 -0.69 11.54 7.32
C MET A 239 0.26 11.74 8.50
N GLN A 240 1.26 10.87 8.59
CA GLN A 240 2.33 10.95 9.57
C GLN A 240 3.64 10.59 8.90
N ILE A 241 4.59 11.50 8.93
CA ILE A 241 5.97 11.22 8.50
C ILE A 241 6.78 10.98 9.76
N HIS A 242 7.07 9.74 10.03
CA HIS A 242 7.85 9.33 11.20
C HIS A 242 9.32 9.61 11.03
N ILE A 243 9.96 10.06 12.11
CA ILE A 243 11.39 10.34 12.21
C ILE A 243 11.92 9.51 13.39
N VAL A 244 12.75 8.53 13.09
CA VAL A 244 13.34 7.62 14.10
C VAL A 244 14.81 7.93 14.22
N PRO A 245 15.24 8.63 15.30
CA PRO A 245 16.65 8.84 15.57
C PRO A 245 17.34 7.53 15.97
N ILE A 246 18.52 7.31 15.42
CA ILE A 246 19.35 6.11 15.65
C ILE A 246 20.79 6.59 15.85
N ASP A 247 21.50 6.04 16.83
CA ASP A 247 22.92 6.34 16.99
C ASP A 247 23.66 6.12 15.67
N LYS A 248 24.51 7.06 15.29
CA LYS A 248 25.25 7.02 14.01
C LYS A 248 26.01 5.70 13.85
N SER A 249 26.70 5.25 14.89
CA SER A 249 27.45 4.00 14.87
C SER A 249 26.54 2.78 14.63
N THR A 250 25.34 2.77 15.19
CA THR A 250 24.32 1.74 14.96
C THR A 250 23.84 1.82 13.51
N ASN A 251 23.46 3.00 13.04
CA ASN A 251 22.99 3.19 11.66
C ASN A 251 24.05 2.74 10.63
N ASP A 252 25.31 3.11 10.84
CA ASP A 252 26.43 2.75 9.95
C ASP A 252 26.68 1.23 9.89
N SER A 253 26.26 0.48 10.92
CA SER A 253 26.37 -0.98 10.96
C SER A 253 25.23 -1.70 10.23
N ILE A 254 24.13 -1.00 9.91
CA ILE A 254 22.92 -1.58 9.32
C ILE A 254 22.97 -1.47 7.79
N ASN A 255 22.82 -2.60 7.11
CA ASN A 255 22.58 -2.60 5.67
C ASN A 255 21.08 -2.49 5.40
N TRP A 256 20.52 -1.27 5.42
CA TRP A 256 19.10 -1.01 5.21
C TRP A 256 18.57 -1.55 3.87
N ALA A 257 19.38 -1.47 2.80
CA ALA A 257 18.99 -2.01 1.51
C ALA A 257 18.80 -3.53 1.57
N GLN A 258 19.62 -4.24 2.36
CA GLN A 258 19.44 -5.68 2.59
C GLN A 258 18.20 -5.96 3.45
N VAL A 259 17.94 -5.16 4.49
CA VAL A 259 16.72 -5.27 5.32
C VAL A 259 15.46 -5.13 4.44
N LEU A 260 15.42 -4.13 3.56
CA LEU A 260 14.31 -3.94 2.63
C LEU A 260 14.16 -5.13 1.67
N LYS A 261 15.28 -5.67 1.16
CA LYS A 261 15.27 -6.83 0.27
C LYS A 261 14.75 -8.09 0.97
N ASP A 262 15.11 -8.31 2.22
CA ASP A 262 14.64 -9.44 3.01
C ASP A 262 13.14 -9.31 3.31
N LYS A 263 12.69 -8.13 3.72
CA LYS A 263 11.26 -7.84 3.91
C LYS A 263 10.46 -7.96 2.60
N SER A 264 11.03 -7.57 1.45
CA SER A 264 10.43 -7.79 0.13
C SER A 264 10.18 -9.27 -0.14
N ARG A 265 11.17 -10.13 0.15
CA ARG A 265 11.07 -11.58 -0.04
C ARG A 265 10.00 -12.19 0.85
N ASP A 266 9.92 -11.76 2.10
CA ASP A 266 9.01 -12.34 3.10
C ASP A 266 7.55 -11.91 2.88
N THR A 267 7.31 -10.70 2.37
CA THR A 267 5.98 -10.09 2.29
C THR A 267 5.47 -9.89 0.86
N GLY A 268 6.34 -9.95 -0.14
CA GLY A 268 6.01 -9.63 -1.53
C GLY A 268 5.82 -8.12 -1.79
N VAL A 269 6.26 -7.24 -0.87
CA VAL A 269 6.31 -5.80 -1.10
C VAL A 269 7.50 -5.49 -2.00
N GLU A 270 7.26 -4.83 -3.13
CA GLU A 270 8.30 -4.46 -4.08
C GLU A 270 8.89 -3.10 -3.70
N PHE A 271 10.21 -3.02 -3.53
CA PHE A 271 10.91 -1.79 -3.22
C PHE A 271 11.69 -1.28 -4.44
N ILE A 272 11.47 -0.01 -4.77
CA ILE A 272 12.22 0.71 -5.81
C ILE A 272 12.89 1.95 -5.22
N ARG A 273 14.07 2.32 -5.73
CA ARG A 273 14.72 3.59 -5.37
C ARG A 273 13.95 4.76 -5.98
N VAL A 274 13.81 5.83 -5.21
CA VAL A 274 13.24 7.11 -5.63
C VAL A 274 14.19 8.24 -5.22
N LYS A 275 14.06 9.38 -5.87
CA LYS A 275 14.87 10.55 -5.57
C LYS A 275 14.51 11.13 -4.21
N ASP A 276 13.23 11.31 -3.95
CA ASP A 276 12.69 11.95 -2.76
C ASP A 276 11.21 11.60 -2.57
N HIS A 277 10.57 12.17 -1.57
CA HIS A 277 9.16 11.96 -1.27
C HIS A 277 8.24 12.60 -2.33
N PHE A 278 8.69 13.66 -3.03
CA PHE A 278 7.92 14.25 -4.13
C PHE A 278 7.84 13.33 -5.35
N GLU A 279 8.91 12.58 -5.65
CA GLU A 279 8.85 11.57 -6.71
C GLU A 279 7.84 10.46 -6.37
N VAL A 280 7.71 10.07 -5.09
CA VAL A 280 6.64 9.15 -4.65
C VAL A 280 5.28 9.74 -4.97
N SER A 281 5.06 11.02 -4.62
CA SER A 281 3.81 11.70 -4.92
C SER A 281 3.51 11.71 -6.42
N ALA A 282 4.49 12.05 -7.26
CA ALA A 282 4.33 12.06 -8.71
C ALA A 282 4.00 10.66 -9.28
N LYS A 283 4.66 9.60 -8.78
CA LYS A 283 4.44 8.22 -9.23
C LYS A 283 3.07 7.66 -8.84
N LEU A 284 2.52 8.08 -7.70
CA LEU A 284 1.30 7.49 -7.12
C LEU A 284 0.05 8.34 -7.38
N THR A 285 0.19 9.58 -7.85
CA THR A 285 -0.95 10.39 -8.28
C THR A 285 -1.74 9.65 -9.37
N GLY A 286 -3.04 9.48 -9.17
CA GLY A 286 -3.93 8.75 -10.08
C GLY A 286 -4.06 7.24 -9.83
N ILE A 287 -3.17 6.63 -9.03
CA ILE A 287 -3.29 5.21 -8.65
C ILE A 287 -3.34 4.98 -7.14
N LEU A 288 -3.29 6.04 -6.34
CA LEU A 288 -3.19 5.99 -4.89
C LEU A 288 -4.24 5.10 -4.23
N ASN A 289 -5.46 5.12 -4.73
CA ASN A 289 -6.58 4.36 -4.19
C ASN A 289 -6.51 2.85 -4.46
N ARG A 290 -5.55 2.43 -5.30
CA ARG A 290 -5.35 1.04 -5.71
C ARG A 290 -4.14 0.39 -5.08
N VAL A 291 -3.32 1.18 -4.39
CA VAL A 291 -2.04 0.71 -3.84
C VAL A 291 -1.89 1.10 -2.37
N SER A 292 -1.27 0.22 -1.61
CA SER A 292 -0.66 0.60 -0.34
C SER A 292 0.81 0.88 -0.60
N TYR A 293 1.37 1.89 0.07
CA TYR A 293 2.78 2.21 -0.08
C TYR A 293 3.46 2.52 1.24
N LEU A 294 4.78 2.34 1.23
CA LEU A 294 5.72 2.77 2.24
C LEU A 294 6.79 3.63 1.58
N TYR A 295 6.90 4.90 1.97
CA TYR A 295 8.11 5.68 1.76
C TYR A 295 9.07 5.39 2.89
N PHE A 296 10.32 5.08 2.56
CA PHE A 296 11.37 4.73 3.53
C PHE A 296 12.67 5.40 3.14
N SER A 297 13.26 6.15 4.07
CA SER A 297 14.47 6.95 3.83
C SER A 297 15.44 6.81 5.00
N PHE A 298 16.71 6.67 4.69
CA PHE A 298 17.79 6.49 5.66
C PHE A 298 19.11 7.07 5.16
N SER A 299 20.05 7.33 6.08
CA SER A 299 21.38 7.83 5.75
C SER A 299 22.35 6.69 5.47
N VAL A 300 23.21 6.88 4.45
CA VAL A 300 24.36 6.02 4.14
C VAL A 300 25.57 6.93 3.94
N GLY A 301 26.43 7.04 4.93
CA GLY A 301 27.46 8.07 4.99
C GLY A 301 26.83 9.46 4.92
N ASP A 302 27.32 10.32 4.03
CA ASP A 302 26.82 11.69 3.87
C ASP A 302 25.61 11.80 2.92
N LYS A 303 25.03 10.68 2.48
CA LYS A 303 23.91 10.66 1.52
C LYS A 303 22.67 10.03 2.13
N ARG A 304 21.51 10.49 1.68
CA ARG A 304 20.22 9.82 1.95
C ARG A 304 19.83 8.92 0.78
N GLU A 305 19.40 7.73 1.13
CA GLU A 305 18.74 6.83 0.20
C GLU A 305 17.24 6.85 0.47
N ASN A 306 16.46 6.89 -0.59
CA ASN A 306 15.00 6.95 -0.54
C ASN A 306 14.42 5.78 -1.33
N TRP A 307 13.43 5.13 -0.75
CA TRP A 307 12.82 3.94 -1.30
C TRP A 307 11.29 4.03 -1.25
N LEU A 308 10.65 3.52 -2.28
CA LEU A 308 9.20 3.34 -2.36
C LEU A 308 8.90 1.85 -2.37
N GLY A 309 8.22 1.37 -1.33
CA GLY A 309 7.67 0.02 -1.25
C GLY A 309 6.21 0.02 -1.69
N ILE A 310 5.84 -0.84 -2.62
CA ILE A 310 4.45 -1.01 -3.09
C ILE A 310 4.04 -2.47 -2.89
N GLY A 311 2.86 -2.68 -2.33
CA GLY A 311 2.34 -4.02 -2.10
C GLY A 311 1.27 -4.07 -1.03
N LYS A 312 0.96 -5.28 -0.55
CA LYS A 312 0.02 -5.45 0.55
C LYS A 312 0.74 -5.17 1.88
N LEU A 313 0.54 -4.00 2.43
CA LEU A 313 1.15 -3.58 3.70
C LEU A 313 0.24 -3.85 4.90
N GLY A 314 0.83 -4.29 6.01
CA GLY A 314 0.23 -4.26 7.34
C GLY A 314 0.40 -2.88 8.00
N PHE A 315 -0.38 -2.61 9.04
CA PHE A 315 -0.26 -1.35 9.81
C PHE A 315 1.09 -1.21 10.52
N THR A 316 1.63 -2.32 10.99
CA THR A 316 2.91 -2.42 11.71
C THR A 316 4.11 -2.49 10.78
N PHE A 317 3.90 -2.74 9.48
CA PHE A 317 4.96 -3.03 8.53
C PHE A 317 6.14 -2.04 8.55
N PRO A 318 5.95 -0.69 8.62
CA PRO A 318 7.08 0.23 8.71
C PRO A 318 7.91 0.03 9.98
N ARG A 319 7.24 -0.23 11.12
CA ARG A 319 7.91 -0.53 12.39
C ARG A 319 8.67 -1.83 12.32
N GLU A 320 8.09 -2.87 11.71
CA GLU A 320 8.74 -4.16 11.49
C GLU A 320 10.01 -4.02 10.65
N VAL A 321 10.03 -3.13 9.66
CA VAL A 321 11.23 -2.83 8.85
C VAL A 321 12.30 -2.19 9.74
N VAL A 322 11.96 -1.15 10.50
CA VAL A 322 12.90 -0.46 11.39
C VAL A 322 13.42 -1.39 12.46
N CYS A 323 12.54 -2.13 13.13
CA CYS A 323 12.91 -3.07 14.21
C CYS A 323 13.75 -4.24 13.70
N ALA A 324 13.54 -4.71 12.47
CA ALA A 324 14.39 -5.72 11.84
C ALA A 324 15.81 -5.18 11.62
N GLY A 325 15.96 -3.94 11.17
CA GLY A 325 17.27 -3.30 11.03
C GLY A 325 17.97 -3.12 12.37
N LEU A 326 17.24 -2.72 13.39
CA LEU A 326 17.78 -2.49 14.75
C LEU A 326 17.97 -3.77 15.57
N GLY A 327 17.50 -4.93 15.11
CA GLY A 327 17.55 -6.17 15.86
C GLY A 327 16.65 -6.20 17.11
N CYS A 328 15.56 -5.44 17.11
CA CYS A 328 14.62 -5.33 18.24
C CYS A 328 13.16 -5.70 17.82
N PRO A 329 12.89 -6.95 17.45
CA PRO A 329 11.59 -7.37 16.93
C PRO A 329 10.46 -7.21 17.95
N ASP A 330 10.74 -7.19 19.23
CA ASP A 330 9.79 -6.98 20.34
C ASP A 330 9.23 -5.54 20.38
N ARG A 331 9.79 -4.61 19.61
CA ARG A 331 9.36 -3.21 19.55
C ARG A 331 8.51 -2.88 18.31
N ASP A 332 8.14 -3.85 17.52
CA ASP A 332 7.27 -3.67 16.35
C ASP A 332 5.81 -3.38 16.76
N ASP A 333 5.34 -3.91 17.89
CA ASP A 333 4.09 -3.50 18.52
C ASP A 333 4.31 -2.25 19.38
N TRP A 334 3.71 -1.12 18.97
CA TRP A 334 3.81 0.14 19.70
C TRP A 334 3.28 0.04 21.14
N LYS A 335 2.32 -0.86 21.41
CA LYS A 335 1.77 -1.07 22.75
C LYS A 335 2.78 -1.65 23.72
N ALA A 336 3.70 -2.47 23.23
CA ALA A 336 4.81 -3.00 24.00
C ALA A 336 5.86 -1.93 24.34
N CYS A 337 5.83 -0.79 23.65
CA CYS A 337 6.76 0.33 23.83
C CYS A 337 6.16 1.50 24.61
N LEU A 338 4.96 1.36 25.18
CA LEU A 338 4.32 2.43 25.96
C LEU A 338 5.18 2.80 27.17
N SER A 339 5.33 4.10 27.41
CA SER A 339 6.02 4.67 28.56
C SER A 339 5.03 5.41 29.48
N THR A 340 5.51 5.86 30.63
CA THR A 340 4.72 6.69 31.55
C THR A 340 4.60 8.11 31.01
N VAL A 341 3.57 8.84 31.44
CA VAL A 341 3.37 10.25 31.07
C VAL A 341 4.59 11.12 31.47
N ASP A 342 5.22 10.81 32.59
CA ASP A 342 6.42 11.54 33.04
C ASP A 342 7.60 11.34 32.06
N THR A 343 7.79 10.10 31.58
CA THR A 343 8.81 9.79 30.58
C THR A 343 8.47 10.48 29.24
N GLU A 344 7.21 10.39 28.80
CA GLU A 344 6.75 11.06 27.58
C GLU A 344 6.97 12.57 27.67
N THR A 345 6.66 13.20 28.81
CA THR A 345 6.85 14.63 29.03
C THR A 345 8.35 15.01 28.99
N SER A 346 9.20 14.21 29.61
CA SER A 346 10.66 14.42 29.55
C SER A 346 11.21 14.34 28.13
N ASP A 347 10.76 13.35 27.35
CA ASP A 347 11.16 13.18 25.95
C ASP A 347 10.64 14.33 25.07
N VAL A 348 9.41 14.81 25.32
CA VAL A 348 8.84 16.00 24.67
C VAL A 348 9.66 17.25 24.92
N GLU A 349 10.08 17.49 26.17
CA GLU A 349 10.94 18.62 26.52
C GLU A 349 12.31 18.53 25.84
N ARG A 350 12.86 17.34 25.77
CA ARG A 350 14.12 17.09 25.07
C ARG A 350 13.99 17.35 23.56
N LEU A 351 12.92 16.88 22.92
CA LEU A 351 12.64 17.17 21.51
C LEU A 351 12.43 18.68 21.28
N ARG A 352 11.71 19.35 22.19
CA ARG A 352 11.50 20.81 22.12
C ARG A 352 12.82 21.58 22.19
N SER A 353 13.73 21.18 23.07
CA SER A 353 15.04 21.80 23.18
C SER A 353 15.92 21.57 21.94
N LEU A 354 15.76 20.43 21.25
CA LEU A 354 16.45 20.17 19.99
C LEU A 354 15.85 20.97 18.84
N TYR A 355 14.53 21.16 18.82
CA TYR A 355 13.83 21.89 17.77
C TYR A 355 13.94 23.41 17.90
N TYR A 356 13.90 23.93 19.13
CA TYR A 356 14.08 25.34 19.45
C TYR A 356 15.37 25.54 20.27
N PRO A 357 16.55 25.43 19.65
CA PRO A 357 17.79 25.66 20.39
C PRO A 357 17.82 27.12 20.88
N SER A 358 18.08 27.29 22.18
CA SER A 358 18.20 28.62 22.87
C SER A 358 19.39 29.42 22.37
#